data_f10422243552bf42970e644531c60ea0
#
_entry.id   f10422243552bf42970e644531c60ea0
#
_cell.length_a   1.000
_cell.length_b   1.000
_cell.length_c   1.000
_cell.angle_alpha   90.00
_cell.angle_beta   90.00
_cell.angle_gamma   90.00
#
_symmetry.space_group_name_H-M   'P 1'
#
loop_
_entity.id
_entity.type
_entity.pdbx_description
1 polymer ?
#
loop_
_entity_poly.entity_id
_entity_poly.type
_entity_poly.pdbx_seq_one_letter_code
_entity_poly.pdbx_strand_id
1 'polypeptide(L)'
;MDTNTLFNARNISSLKDMIMQSEQLFRDKTAFQIKNSDGNKSNISYKDLKNDIDSLGTVFIEMGLKNKFIAVIGENRYEWCLTYLATVCGTGVIVPLDKELPAGEIENLSKRSNIEAIIYSGKLESQINKIRPNLSFVKYFINMNLDNDDDGTLSFNKLLEKGRKLLEDGNTTYLSAEINPEEMSMLLFTSGTTDLAKGVMLS
;
A
#
# COMPACT_ATOMS: atom_id res chain seq x y z
N MET A 1 25.30 35.26 -1.31
CA MET A 1 25.33 34.76 0.09
C MET A 1 25.06 33.28 0.03
N ASP A 2 26.12 32.47 0.14
CA ASP A 2 25.97 31.02 0.19
C ASP A 2 25.23 30.63 1.46
N THR A 3 24.00 30.20 1.31
CA THR A 3 23.29 29.54 2.38
C THR A 3 24.01 28.21 2.61
N ASN A 4 24.77 28.16 3.68
CA ASN A 4 25.43 26.96 4.18
C ASN A 4 24.35 25.92 4.50
N THR A 5 23.93 25.14 3.53
CA THR A 5 23.08 23.98 3.75
C THR A 5 23.97 22.93 4.42
N LEU A 6 23.72 22.67 5.70
CA LEU A 6 24.42 21.67 6.52
C LEU A 6 24.38 20.27 5.89
N PHE A 7 23.48 20.04 4.91
CA PHE A 7 23.35 18.78 4.18
C PHE A 7 22.96 19.06 2.73
N ASN A 8 23.58 18.38 1.78
CA ASN A 8 23.12 18.31 0.40
C ASN A 8 21.88 17.40 0.34
N ALA A 9 20.68 18.00 0.42
CA ALA A 9 19.44 17.27 0.22
C ALA A 9 19.28 16.89 -1.25
N ARG A 10 18.85 15.65 -1.52
CA ARG A 10 18.53 15.21 -2.88
C ARG A 10 17.27 15.95 -3.36
N ASN A 11 17.24 16.30 -4.64
CA ASN A 11 15.99 16.72 -5.26
C ASN A 11 15.11 15.49 -5.50
N ILE A 12 13.93 15.46 -4.90
CA ILE A 12 12.95 14.38 -4.99
C ILE A 12 11.66 14.98 -5.54
N SER A 13 11.23 14.50 -6.70
CA SER A 13 10.04 15.00 -7.40
C SER A 13 8.75 14.26 -7.02
N SER A 14 8.85 13.03 -6.52
CA SER A 14 7.73 12.18 -6.11
C SER A 14 8.19 11.06 -5.19
N LEU A 15 7.26 10.35 -4.54
CA LEU A 15 7.58 9.14 -3.77
C LEU A 15 8.18 8.05 -4.66
N LYS A 16 7.72 7.91 -5.90
CA LYS A 16 8.31 6.98 -6.88
C LYS A 16 9.77 7.32 -7.16
N ASP A 17 10.07 8.59 -7.41
CA ASP A 17 11.43 9.08 -7.60
C ASP A 17 12.30 8.84 -6.37
N MET A 18 11.78 9.08 -5.16
CA MET A 18 12.47 8.79 -3.90
C MET A 18 12.88 7.31 -3.80
N ILE A 19 11.98 6.39 -4.13
CA ILE A 19 12.25 4.94 -4.10
C ILE A 19 13.31 4.57 -5.14
N MET A 20 13.18 5.09 -6.37
CA MET A 20 14.16 4.84 -7.45
C MET A 20 15.56 5.34 -7.09
N GLN A 21 15.68 6.58 -6.62
CA GLN A 21 16.96 7.14 -6.18
C GLN A 21 17.54 6.38 -4.97
N SER A 22 16.68 5.94 -4.05
CA SER A 22 17.12 5.21 -2.85
C SER A 22 17.63 3.80 -3.22
N GLU A 23 17.00 3.12 -4.17
CA GLU A 23 17.52 1.86 -4.70
C GLU A 23 18.89 2.04 -5.36
N GLN A 24 19.06 3.05 -6.22
CA GLN A 24 20.33 3.33 -6.88
C GLN A 24 21.48 3.63 -5.90
N LEU A 25 21.19 4.39 -4.83
CA LEU A 25 22.21 4.85 -3.87
C LEU A 25 22.52 3.83 -2.78
N PHE A 26 21.55 3.04 -2.37
CA PHE A 26 21.67 2.20 -1.18
C PHE A 26 21.48 0.71 -1.45
N ARG A 27 21.08 0.35 -2.62
CA ARG A 27 20.86 -0.99 -3.20
C ARG A 27 20.81 -2.14 -2.18
N ASP A 28 21.96 -2.57 -1.69
CA ASP A 28 22.12 -3.74 -0.81
C ASP A 28 22.06 -3.39 0.70
N LYS A 29 21.89 -2.09 1.02
CA LYS A 29 21.69 -1.67 2.41
C LYS A 29 20.28 -2.03 2.87
N THR A 30 20.14 -2.26 4.17
CA THR A 30 18.86 -2.56 4.81
C THR A 30 17.92 -1.35 4.76
N ALA A 31 16.78 -1.51 4.12
CA ALA A 31 15.66 -0.56 4.14
C ALA A 31 14.69 -0.86 5.29
N PHE A 32 14.38 -2.15 5.50
CA PHE A 32 13.53 -2.61 6.60
C PHE A 32 14.19 -3.73 7.38
N GLN A 33 14.03 -3.70 8.70
CA GLN A 33 14.35 -4.80 9.58
C GLN A 33 13.07 -5.32 10.22
N ILE A 34 12.73 -6.57 9.93
CA ILE A 34 11.51 -7.23 10.41
C ILE A 34 11.90 -8.19 11.53
N LYS A 35 11.17 -8.13 12.65
CA LYS A 35 11.27 -9.13 13.70
C LYS A 35 10.28 -10.26 13.42
N ASN A 36 10.79 -11.45 13.19
CA ASN A 36 10.00 -12.65 12.94
C ASN A 36 9.37 -13.19 14.24
N SER A 37 8.41 -14.10 14.12
CA SER A 37 7.74 -14.74 15.26
C SER A 37 8.67 -15.55 16.15
N ASP A 38 9.78 -16.09 15.60
CA ASP A 38 10.84 -16.81 16.32
C ASP A 38 11.83 -15.88 17.05
N GLY A 39 11.64 -14.56 16.94
CA GLY A 39 12.50 -13.53 17.52
C GLY A 39 13.70 -13.14 16.67
N ASN A 40 13.98 -13.87 15.59
CA ASN A 40 15.02 -13.53 14.63
C ASN A 40 14.66 -12.28 13.83
N LYS A 41 15.68 -11.64 13.26
CA LYS A 41 15.51 -10.45 12.41
C LYS A 41 15.80 -10.80 10.97
N SER A 42 14.89 -10.43 10.07
CA SER A 42 15.08 -10.45 8.62
C SER A 42 15.31 -9.04 8.12
N ASN A 43 16.23 -8.88 7.19
CA ASN A 43 16.51 -7.60 6.56
C ASN A 43 15.96 -7.60 5.13
N ILE A 44 15.32 -6.51 4.74
CA ILE A 44 14.91 -6.24 3.37
C ILE A 44 15.79 -5.09 2.86
N SER A 45 16.49 -5.31 1.76
CA SER A 45 17.33 -4.28 1.14
C SER A 45 16.48 -3.25 0.38
N TYR A 46 17.08 -2.10 0.02
CA TYR A 46 16.41 -1.12 -0.86
C TYR A 46 16.09 -1.72 -2.23
N LYS A 47 16.94 -2.61 -2.74
CA LYS A 47 16.69 -3.36 -3.98
C LYS A 47 15.48 -4.26 -3.85
N ASP A 48 15.38 -5.04 -2.76
CA ASP A 48 14.25 -5.95 -2.55
C ASP A 48 12.95 -5.16 -2.35
N LEU A 49 12.99 -4.07 -1.57
CA LEU A 49 11.85 -3.16 -1.38
C LEU A 49 11.33 -2.64 -2.72
N LYS A 50 12.23 -2.14 -3.58
CA LYS A 50 11.83 -1.64 -4.91
C LYS A 50 11.23 -2.74 -5.77
N ASN A 51 11.83 -3.91 -5.80
CA ASN A 51 11.31 -5.06 -6.55
C ASN A 51 9.92 -5.48 -6.06
N ASP A 52 9.70 -5.47 -4.75
CA ASP A 52 8.41 -5.81 -4.17
C ASP A 52 7.34 -4.74 -4.46
N ILE A 53 7.71 -3.44 -4.43
CA ILE A 53 6.83 -2.33 -4.85
C ILE A 53 6.41 -2.51 -6.31
N ASP A 54 7.37 -2.76 -7.20
CA ASP A 54 7.11 -2.95 -8.62
C ASP A 54 6.21 -4.16 -8.87
N SER A 55 6.46 -5.26 -8.17
CA SER A 55 5.68 -6.50 -8.27
C SER A 55 4.24 -6.30 -7.79
N LEU A 56 4.05 -5.72 -6.61
CA LEU A 56 2.72 -5.49 -6.06
C LEU A 56 1.93 -4.47 -6.90
N GLY A 57 2.58 -3.39 -7.34
CA GLY A 57 1.95 -2.40 -8.22
C GLY A 57 1.54 -2.98 -9.56
N THR A 58 2.38 -3.84 -10.15
CA THR A 58 2.08 -4.52 -11.42
C THR A 58 0.86 -5.42 -11.30
N VAL A 59 0.77 -6.25 -10.26
CA VAL A 59 -0.40 -7.12 -10.07
C VAL A 59 -1.66 -6.31 -9.74
N PHE A 60 -1.56 -5.20 -9.03
CA PHE A 60 -2.70 -4.32 -8.77
C PHE A 60 -3.24 -3.69 -10.07
N ILE A 61 -2.37 -3.26 -10.97
CA ILE A 61 -2.80 -2.76 -12.29
C ILE A 61 -3.45 -3.88 -13.10
N GLU A 62 -2.89 -5.09 -13.11
CA GLU A 62 -3.46 -6.27 -13.78
C GLU A 62 -4.85 -6.64 -13.24
N MET A 63 -5.09 -6.41 -11.95
CA MET A 63 -6.40 -6.57 -11.30
C MET A 63 -7.40 -5.45 -11.64
N GLY A 64 -7.02 -4.46 -12.44
CA GLY A 64 -7.86 -3.33 -12.81
C GLY A 64 -7.97 -2.24 -11.73
N LEU A 65 -7.02 -2.18 -10.80
CA LEU A 65 -6.98 -1.20 -9.72
C LEU A 65 -6.28 0.12 -10.11
N LYS A 66 -5.90 0.30 -11.37
CA LYS A 66 -5.33 1.58 -11.85
C LYS A 66 -6.31 2.73 -11.60
N ASN A 67 -5.82 3.80 -10.97
CA ASN A 67 -6.57 4.99 -10.58
C ASN A 67 -7.79 4.70 -9.65
N LYS A 68 -7.70 3.61 -8.85
CA LYS A 68 -8.74 3.22 -7.91
C LYS A 68 -8.34 3.55 -6.47
N PHE A 69 -9.34 3.63 -5.60
CA PHE A 69 -9.13 3.78 -4.16
C PHE A 69 -8.87 2.40 -3.54
N ILE A 70 -7.77 2.30 -2.81
CA ILE A 70 -7.31 1.06 -2.19
C ILE A 70 -7.13 1.32 -0.69
N ALA A 71 -7.91 0.65 0.14
CA ALA A 71 -7.76 0.76 1.59
C ALA A 71 -6.66 -0.17 2.11
N VAL A 72 -5.93 0.33 3.10
CA VAL A 72 -4.98 -0.47 3.87
C VAL A 72 -5.26 -0.30 5.37
N ILE A 73 -5.35 -1.43 6.11
CA ILE A 73 -5.66 -1.43 7.53
C ILE A 73 -4.89 -2.53 8.26
N GLY A 74 -4.17 -2.18 9.30
CA GLY A 74 -3.36 -3.13 10.08
C GLY A 74 -2.37 -2.46 10.99
N GLU A 75 -1.62 -3.28 11.72
CA GLU A 75 -0.47 -2.84 12.51
C GLU A 75 0.70 -2.40 11.62
N ASN A 76 1.68 -1.71 12.24
CA ASN A 76 2.93 -1.32 11.58
C ASN A 76 3.71 -2.57 11.16
N ARG A 77 3.67 -2.89 9.86
CA ARG A 77 4.32 -4.06 9.27
C ARG A 77 4.74 -3.78 7.82
N TYR A 78 5.60 -4.63 7.29
CA TYR A 78 6.18 -4.46 5.96
C TYR A 78 5.10 -4.41 4.87
N GLU A 79 4.14 -5.33 4.90
CA GLU A 79 3.07 -5.44 3.90
C GLU A 79 2.17 -4.19 3.88
N TRP A 80 1.97 -3.54 5.02
CA TRP A 80 1.27 -2.27 5.09
C TRP A 80 2.04 -1.17 4.35
N CYS A 81 3.34 -1.03 4.65
CA CYS A 81 4.21 -0.06 3.98
C CYS A 81 4.34 -0.35 2.48
N LEU A 82 4.45 -1.64 2.12
CA LEU A 82 4.54 -2.07 0.73
C LEU A 82 3.26 -1.74 -0.04
N THR A 83 2.07 -2.01 0.54
CA THR A 83 0.77 -1.64 -0.03
C THR A 83 0.69 -0.14 -0.27
N TYR A 84 1.07 0.66 0.74
CA TYR A 84 1.08 2.11 0.64
C TYR A 84 1.94 2.58 -0.54
N LEU A 85 3.21 2.17 -0.58
CA LEU A 85 4.16 2.57 -1.61
C LEU A 85 3.75 2.09 -3.01
N ALA A 86 3.34 0.83 -3.15
CA ALA A 86 2.88 0.29 -4.44
C ALA A 86 1.65 1.05 -4.97
N THR A 87 0.78 1.52 -4.08
CA THR A 87 -0.40 2.29 -4.49
C THR A 87 -0.01 3.69 -4.95
N VAL A 88 0.71 4.47 -4.13
CA VAL A 88 1.00 5.88 -4.44
C VAL A 88 2.08 6.05 -5.51
N CYS A 89 2.94 5.05 -5.73
CA CYS A 89 3.99 5.12 -6.76
C CYS A 89 3.52 4.68 -8.16
N GLY A 90 2.22 4.50 -8.40
CA GLY A 90 1.76 4.24 -9.76
C GLY A 90 0.47 3.46 -9.93
N THR A 91 -0.18 3.00 -8.85
CA THR A 91 -1.46 2.27 -8.96
C THR A 91 -2.67 3.20 -8.84
N GLY A 92 -2.80 3.95 -7.73
CA GLY A 92 -4.01 4.73 -7.48
C GLY A 92 -3.94 5.54 -6.20
N VAL A 93 -5.07 5.66 -5.50
CA VAL A 93 -5.22 6.46 -4.28
C VAL A 93 -5.25 5.54 -3.06
N ILE A 94 -4.32 5.71 -2.14
CA ILE A 94 -4.31 4.97 -0.89
C ILE A 94 -5.28 5.57 0.13
N VAL A 95 -6.01 4.71 0.83
CA VAL A 95 -6.92 5.07 1.94
C VAL A 95 -6.45 4.33 3.20
N PRO A 96 -5.54 4.93 3.98
CA PRO A 96 -5.14 4.35 5.25
C PRO A 96 -6.29 4.42 6.25
N LEU A 97 -6.65 3.29 6.85
CA LEU A 97 -7.65 3.20 7.91
C LEU A 97 -6.99 2.78 9.22
N ASP A 98 -7.43 3.38 10.33
CA ASP A 98 -6.92 3.02 11.64
C ASP A 98 -7.43 1.62 12.04
N LYS A 99 -6.52 0.76 12.49
CA LYS A 99 -6.82 -0.61 12.94
C LYS A 99 -7.68 -0.67 14.20
N GLU A 100 -7.74 0.41 14.97
CA GLU A 100 -8.56 0.50 16.19
C GLU A 100 -10.02 0.92 15.90
N LEU A 101 -10.35 1.22 14.65
CA LEU A 101 -11.73 1.56 14.27
C LEU A 101 -12.67 0.37 14.46
N PRO A 102 -13.88 0.59 14.98
CA PRO A 102 -14.90 -0.45 15.03
C PRO A 102 -15.36 -0.82 13.60
N ALA A 103 -15.85 -2.05 13.44
CA ALA A 103 -16.26 -2.58 12.12
C ALA A 103 -17.24 -1.65 11.36
N GLY A 104 -18.23 -1.08 12.06
CA GLY A 104 -19.19 -0.14 11.44
C GLY A 104 -18.55 1.13 10.91
N GLU A 105 -17.47 1.62 11.54
CA GLU A 105 -16.77 2.80 11.03
C GLU A 105 -15.86 2.44 9.85
N ILE A 106 -15.20 1.27 9.87
CA ILE A 106 -14.49 0.76 8.70
C ILE A 106 -15.44 0.67 7.50
N GLU A 107 -16.65 0.13 7.70
CA GLU A 107 -17.68 0.04 6.65
C GLU A 107 -18.09 1.43 6.13
N ASN A 108 -18.36 2.38 7.03
CA ASN A 108 -18.76 3.74 6.70
C ASN A 108 -17.68 4.45 5.86
N LEU A 109 -16.42 4.42 6.31
CA LEU A 109 -15.31 5.05 5.59
C LEU A 109 -15.03 4.36 4.24
N SER A 110 -15.16 3.04 4.18
CA SER A 110 -15.04 2.27 2.94
C SER A 110 -16.08 2.70 1.90
N LYS A 111 -17.34 2.88 2.32
CA LYS A 111 -18.41 3.38 1.45
C LYS A 111 -18.16 4.81 0.98
N ARG A 112 -17.77 5.69 1.89
CA ARG A 112 -17.53 7.11 1.59
C ARG A 112 -16.35 7.33 0.65
N SER A 113 -15.33 6.51 0.72
CA SER A 113 -14.17 6.56 -0.18
C SER A 113 -14.34 5.73 -1.45
N ASN A 114 -15.41 4.96 -1.58
CA ASN A 114 -15.68 4.10 -2.73
C ASN A 114 -14.48 3.23 -3.12
N ILE A 115 -13.88 2.57 -2.13
CA ILE A 115 -12.71 1.73 -2.33
C ILE A 115 -13.05 0.50 -3.18
N GLU A 116 -12.12 0.05 -4.01
CA GLU A 116 -12.29 -1.18 -4.79
C GLU A 116 -11.52 -2.38 -4.23
N ALA A 117 -10.56 -2.15 -3.34
CA ALA A 117 -9.83 -3.20 -2.63
C ALA A 117 -9.58 -2.81 -1.17
N ILE A 118 -9.57 -3.81 -0.29
CA ILE A 118 -9.15 -3.70 1.12
C ILE A 118 -8.01 -4.69 1.36
N ILE A 119 -6.86 -4.16 1.75
CA ILE A 119 -5.71 -4.92 2.18
C ILE A 119 -5.62 -4.82 3.71
N TYR A 120 -5.68 -5.95 4.41
CA TYR A 120 -5.82 -5.92 5.86
C TYR A 120 -4.98 -6.98 6.58
N SER A 121 -4.61 -6.69 7.84
CA SER A 121 -3.97 -7.66 8.72
C SER A 121 -4.96 -8.76 9.12
N GLY A 122 -4.51 -10.01 9.15
CA GLY A 122 -5.31 -11.16 9.59
C GLY A 122 -5.94 -11.02 10.98
N LYS A 123 -5.40 -10.14 11.84
CA LYS A 123 -6.02 -9.82 13.14
C LYS A 123 -7.39 -9.15 13.00
N LEU A 124 -7.67 -8.55 11.86
CA LEU A 124 -8.92 -7.87 11.55
C LEU A 124 -9.92 -8.74 10.79
N GLU A 125 -9.58 -10.00 10.51
CA GLU A 125 -10.40 -10.95 9.73
C GLU A 125 -11.85 -10.98 10.20
N SER A 126 -12.07 -11.13 11.50
CA SER A 126 -13.43 -11.18 12.09
C SER A 126 -14.22 -9.88 11.86
N GLN A 127 -13.54 -8.71 11.92
CA GLN A 127 -14.20 -7.42 11.67
C GLN A 127 -14.53 -7.23 10.19
N ILE A 128 -13.59 -7.59 9.31
CA ILE A 128 -13.77 -7.49 7.86
C ILE A 128 -14.90 -8.42 7.41
N ASN A 129 -14.96 -9.66 7.92
CA ASN A 129 -16.00 -10.61 7.58
C ASN A 129 -17.41 -10.14 7.99
N LYS A 130 -17.53 -9.38 9.09
CA LYS A 130 -18.83 -8.79 9.51
C LYS A 130 -19.35 -7.75 8.52
N ILE A 131 -18.47 -6.93 7.94
CA ILE A 131 -18.86 -5.82 7.06
C ILE A 131 -18.87 -6.20 5.58
N ARG A 132 -18.17 -7.26 5.20
CA ARG A 132 -18.04 -7.74 3.82
C ARG A 132 -19.38 -7.85 3.07
N PRO A 133 -20.47 -8.40 3.64
CA PRO A 133 -21.76 -8.45 2.96
C PRO A 133 -22.33 -7.09 2.56
N ASN A 134 -21.94 -6.02 3.28
CA ASN A 134 -22.40 -4.64 3.05
C ASN A 134 -21.51 -3.85 2.07
N LEU A 135 -20.40 -4.46 1.61
CA LEU A 135 -19.37 -3.86 0.75
C LEU A 135 -19.32 -4.52 -0.63
N SER A 136 -20.48 -4.72 -1.25
CA SER A 136 -20.60 -5.40 -2.56
C SER A 136 -19.85 -4.72 -3.72
N PHE A 137 -19.49 -3.46 -3.56
CA PHE A 137 -18.67 -2.69 -4.52
C PHE A 137 -17.18 -2.95 -4.38
N VAL A 138 -16.71 -3.50 -3.24
CA VAL A 138 -15.32 -3.91 -3.02
C VAL A 138 -15.07 -5.20 -3.77
N LYS A 139 -14.17 -5.15 -4.75
CA LYS A 139 -13.87 -6.29 -5.61
C LYS A 139 -12.89 -7.27 -4.95
N TYR A 140 -11.98 -6.76 -4.13
CA TYR A 140 -10.89 -7.57 -3.59
C TYR A 140 -10.73 -7.36 -2.09
N PHE A 141 -10.75 -8.46 -1.36
CA PHE A 141 -10.36 -8.56 0.04
C PHE A 141 -9.03 -9.32 0.09
N ILE A 142 -7.97 -8.68 0.60
CA ILE A 142 -6.61 -9.19 0.56
C ILE A 142 -6.07 -9.24 1.99
N ASN A 143 -5.81 -10.45 2.47
CA ASN A 143 -5.30 -10.67 3.82
C ASN A 143 -3.77 -10.83 3.80
N MET A 144 -3.07 -10.03 4.64
CA MET A 144 -1.62 -10.02 4.75
C MET A 144 -1.03 -11.27 5.42
N ASN A 145 -1.86 -12.12 6.03
CA ASN A 145 -1.43 -13.27 6.81
C ASN A 145 -1.80 -14.63 6.20
N LEU A 146 -2.59 -14.67 5.13
CA LEU A 146 -2.91 -15.91 4.45
C LEU A 146 -1.73 -16.41 3.62
N ASP A 147 -1.45 -17.70 3.71
CA ASP A 147 -0.48 -18.38 2.85
C ASP A 147 -1.06 -18.68 1.45
N ASN A 148 -2.35 -18.96 1.38
CA ASN A 148 -3.08 -19.24 0.14
C ASN A 148 -4.42 -18.52 0.15
N ASP A 149 -5.02 -18.34 -1.04
CA ASP A 149 -6.35 -17.77 -1.18
C ASP A 149 -7.38 -18.68 -0.48
N ASP A 150 -8.38 -18.06 0.17
CA ASP A 150 -9.41 -18.76 0.91
C ASP A 150 -10.74 -17.98 0.86
N ASP A 151 -11.84 -18.68 0.54
CA ASP A 151 -13.23 -18.17 0.52
C ASP A 151 -13.39 -16.75 -0.04
N GLY A 152 -12.82 -16.54 -1.23
CA GLY A 152 -12.85 -15.24 -1.91
C GLY A 152 -11.98 -14.14 -1.27
N THR A 153 -11.13 -14.50 -0.31
CA THR A 153 -10.07 -13.66 0.23
C THR A 153 -8.74 -14.04 -0.40
N LEU A 154 -8.03 -13.05 -0.94
CA LEU A 154 -6.75 -13.27 -1.60
C LEU A 154 -5.59 -13.23 -0.60
N SER A 155 -4.59 -14.07 -0.82
CA SER A 155 -3.33 -14.03 -0.10
C SER A 155 -2.44 -12.91 -0.64
N PHE A 156 -1.98 -12.04 0.24
CA PHE A 156 -1.02 -10.98 -0.10
C PHE A 156 0.27 -11.55 -0.71
N ASN A 157 0.80 -12.63 -0.12
CA ASN A 157 2.02 -13.27 -0.59
C ASN A 157 1.85 -13.86 -1.99
N LYS A 158 0.70 -14.50 -2.28
CA LYS A 158 0.40 -15.02 -3.62
C LYS A 158 0.28 -13.92 -4.66
N LEU A 159 -0.30 -12.78 -4.30
CA LEU A 159 -0.35 -11.61 -5.19
C LEU A 159 1.06 -11.08 -5.47
N LEU A 160 1.92 -10.99 -4.46
CA LEU A 160 3.29 -10.56 -4.64
C LEU A 160 4.09 -11.51 -5.55
N GLU A 161 3.94 -12.83 -5.36
CA GLU A 161 4.52 -13.86 -6.25
C GLU A 161 4.02 -13.71 -7.69
N LYS A 162 2.70 -13.52 -7.87
CA LYS A 162 2.10 -13.29 -9.19
C LYS A 162 2.66 -12.03 -9.85
N GLY A 163 2.83 -10.95 -9.09
CA GLY A 163 3.41 -9.71 -9.59
C GLY A 163 4.85 -9.86 -10.06
N ARG A 164 5.67 -10.62 -9.31
CA ARG A 164 7.05 -10.95 -9.72
C ARG A 164 7.07 -11.70 -11.06
N LYS A 165 6.19 -12.68 -11.22
CA LYS A 165 6.08 -13.43 -12.47
C LYS A 165 5.63 -12.54 -13.63
N LEU A 166 4.67 -11.65 -13.43
CA LEU A 166 4.24 -10.70 -14.47
C LEU A 166 5.41 -9.81 -14.94
N LEU A 167 6.27 -9.35 -14.04
CA LEU A 167 7.47 -8.59 -14.39
C LEU A 167 8.49 -9.44 -15.17
N GLU A 168 8.72 -10.69 -14.73
CA GLU A 168 9.59 -11.65 -15.44
C GLU A 168 9.07 -11.94 -16.85
N ASP A 169 7.76 -12.00 -17.03
CA ASP A 169 7.08 -12.18 -18.31
C ASP A 169 7.06 -10.90 -19.19
N GLY A 170 7.69 -9.80 -18.71
CA GLY A 170 7.87 -8.55 -19.47
C GLY A 170 6.76 -7.52 -19.31
N ASN A 171 5.86 -7.65 -18.31
CA ASN A 171 4.87 -6.62 -18.04
C ASN A 171 5.54 -5.38 -17.42
N THR A 172 5.49 -4.26 -18.10
CA THR A 172 6.10 -2.98 -17.66
C THR A 172 5.06 -1.90 -17.32
N THR A 173 3.78 -2.22 -17.24
CA THR A 173 2.69 -1.24 -17.07
C THR A 173 2.84 -0.38 -15.82
N TYR A 174 3.28 -0.96 -14.71
CA TYR A 174 3.54 -0.22 -13.48
C TYR A 174 4.84 0.58 -13.54
N LEU A 175 5.90 0.01 -14.12
CA LEU A 175 7.20 0.66 -14.26
C LEU A 175 7.10 1.95 -15.08
N SER A 176 6.31 1.92 -16.15
CA SER A 176 6.06 3.04 -17.06
C SER A 176 4.96 4.00 -16.57
N ALA A 177 4.31 3.73 -15.42
CA ALA A 177 3.29 4.61 -14.90
C ALA A 177 3.88 5.99 -14.55
N GLU A 178 3.35 7.03 -15.16
CA GLU A 178 3.68 8.42 -14.82
C GLU A 178 2.95 8.83 -13.55
N ILE A 179 3.63 9.63 -12.73
CA ILE A 179 3.09 10.23 -11.52
C ILE A 179 2.94 11.72 -11.73
N ASN A 180 1.71 12.20 -11.60
CA ASN A 180 1.47 13.63 -11.51
C ASN A 180 1.44 14.03 -10.02
N PRO A 181 2.43 14.78 -9.52
CA PRO A 181 2.53 15.13 -8.11
C PRO A 181 1.40 16.07 -7.62
N GLU A 182 0.62 16.65 -8.53
CA GLU A 182 -0.52 17.51 -8.21
C GLU A 182 -1.84 16.72 -8.08
N GLU A 183 -1.84 15.44 -8.48
CA GLU A 183 -3.01 14.60 -8.35
C GLU A 183 -3.09 13.94 -6.97
N MET A 184 -4.32 13.73 -6.49
CA MET A 184 -4.54 13.06 -5.22
C MET A 184 -3.95 11.65 -5.22
N SER A 185 -3.05 11.37 -4.28
CA SER A 185 -2.42 10.07 -4.06
C SER A 185 -2.90 9.40 -2.77
N MET A 186 -3.44 10.17 -1.83
CA MET A 186 -3.92 9.68 -0.54
C MET A 186 -5.21 10.38 -0.11
N LEU A 187 -6.14 9.59 0.47
CA LEU A 187 -7.31 10.07 1.19
C LEU A 187 -7.19 9.64 2.65
N LEU A 188 -6.88 10.60 3.53
CA LEU A 188 -6.70 10.35 4.96
C LEU A 188 -7.93 10.83 5.74
N PHE A 189 -8.52 9.95 6.56
CA PHE A 189 -9.61 10.32 7.45
C PHE A 189 -9.07 10.77 8.81
N THR A 190 -9.50 11.94 9.25
CA THR A 190 -9.15 12.49 10.56
C THR A 190 -10.39 12.58 11.45
N SER A 191 -10.21 12.37 12.76
CA SER A 191 -11.24 12.65 13.76
C SER A 191 -11.49 14.16 13.77
N GLY A 192 -12.61 14.57 13.16
CA GLY A 192 -13.05 15.97 13.18
C GLY A 192 -13.62 16.36 14.56
N THR A 193 -13.74 17.64 14.81
CA THR A 193 -14.50 18.21 15.96
C THR A 193 -16.02 18.02 15.83
N THR A 194 -16.48 17.41 14.75
CA THR A 194 -17.87 17.06 14.42
C THR A 194 -18.00 15.55 14.36
N ASP A 195 -19.22 15.00 14.55
CA ASP A 195 -19.53 13.57 14.65
C ASP A 195 -19.11 12.70 13.46
N LEU A 196 -18.67 13.29 12.35
CA LEU A 196 -18.25 12.58 11.15
C LEU A 196 -16.78 12.85 10.84
N ALA A 197 -15.99 11.77 10.67
CA ALA A 197 -14.60 11.85 10.21
C ALA A 197 -14.51 12.64 8.88
N LYS A 198 -13.55 13.55 8.77
CA LYS A 198 -13.29 14.34 7.56
C LYS A 198 -12.22 13.67 6.71
N GLY A 199 -12.45 13.58 5.40
CA GLY A 199 -11.45 13.10 4.45
C GLY A 199 -10.55 14.25 3.99
N VAL A 200 -9.25 14.12 4.23
CA VAL A 200 -8.20 15.03 3.76
C VAL A 200 -7.58 14.41 2.51
N MET A 201 -7.61 15.16 1.41
CA MET A 201 -7.00 14.77 0.15
C MET A 201 -5.57 15.29 0.10
N LEU A 202 -4.60 14.41 -0.17
CA LEU A 202 -3.18 14.73 -0.28
C LEU A 202 -2.66 14.26 -1.64
N SER A 203 -1.80 15.07 -2.25
CA SER A 203 -1.03 14.75 -3.47
C SER A 203 0.35 14.23 -3.15
#